data_699d58e451dea0c260e8dc24828404e7
#
_entry.id   699d58e451dea0c260e8dc24828404e7
#
_cell.length_a   1.000
_cell.length_b   1.000
_cell.length_c   1.000
_cell.angle_alpha   90.00
_cell.angle_beta   90.00
_cell.angle_gamma   90.00
#
_symmetry.space_group_name_H-M   'P 1'
#
loop_
_entity.id
_entity.type
_entity.pdbx_description
1 polymer ?
#
loop_
_entity_poly.entity_id
_entity_poly.type
_entity_poly.pdbx_seq_one_letter_code
_entity_poly.pdbx_strand_id
1 'polypeptide(L)'
;RPVEPEKVQRMLEAARIASHWGNVQSLRAVVIFKHTASKEVIEAVTAPVAGYQIRLAPVVIVWYLETAAVDEQSDRLRELVKVGALGFGDGKVDALERQLIPFFNGILPALKQPGMSEIDCGQGIAQATLMAFEQGLGTCLLGGGNTEKMKQNLGLPESARILLLQTVGYPAESP
;
A
#
# COMPACT_ATOMS: atom_id res chain seq x y z
N ARG A 1 16.28 11.36 15.06
CA ARG A 1 15.62 10.72 16.20
C ARG A 1 14.67 9.62 15.74
N PRO A 2 14.31 8.63 16.57
CA PRO A 2 13.29 7.63 16.24
C PRO A 2 11.94 8.26 15.93
N VAL A 3 11.13 7.55 15.15
CA VAL A 3 9.71 7.87 14.90
C VAL A 3 8.87 6.92 15.73
N GLU A 4 7.87 7.46 16.39
CA GLU A 4 6.95 6.70 17.23
C GLU A 4 6.09 5.75 16.35
N PRO A 5 5.95 4.45 16.74
CA PRO A 5 5.17 3.47 15.97
C PRO A 5 3.72 3.91 15.73
N GLU A 6 3.12 4.64 16.67
CA GLU A 6 1.75 5.12 16.60
C GLU A 6 1.56 6.13 15.46
N LYS A 7 2.58 6.94 15.16
CA LYS A 7 2.56 7.86 14.02
C LYS A 7 2.57 7.10 12.69
N VAL A 8 3.40 6.07 12.61
CA VAL A 8 3.44 5.21 11.41
C VAL A 8 2.11 4.46 11.26
N GLN A 9 1.53 3.97 12.35
CA GLN A 9 0.22 3.34 12.32
C GLN A 9 -0.87 4.26 11.78
N ARG A 10 -0.88 5.54 12.14
CA ARG A 10 -1.81 6.53 11.59
C ARG A 10 -1.61 6.75 10.10
N MET A 11 -0.36 6.74 9.62
CA MET A 11 -0.07 6.81 8.18
C MET A 11 -0.66 5.59 7.44
N LEU A 12 -0.47 4.38 8.00
CA LEU A 12 -1.01 3.15 7.41
C LEU A 12 -2.54 3.15 7.42
N GLU A 13 -3.16 3.66 8.49
CA GLU A 13 -4.61 3.79 8.56
C GLU A 13 -5.15 4.79 7.53
N ALA A 14 -4.48 5.92 7.32
CA ALA A 14 -4.83 6.86 6.26
C ALA A 14 -4.74 6.21 4.87
N ALA A 15 -3.72 5.39 4.62
CA ALA A 15 -3.61 4.63 3.38
C ALA A 15 -4.72 3.60 3.23
N ARG A 16 -5.08 2.90 4.32
CA ARG A 16 -6.10 1.84 4.34
C ARG A 16 -7.50 2.36 3.96
N ILE A 17 -7.84 3.57 4.38
CA ILE A 17 -9.16 4.17 4.09
C ILE A 17 -9.24 4.86 2.73
N ALA A 18 -8.16 4.86 1.95
CA ALA A 18 -8.20 5.38 0.59
C ALA A 18 -9.20 4.60 -0.27
N SER A 19 -9.84 5.31 -1.20
CA SER A 19 -10.74 4.67 -2.15
C SER A 19 -9.98 3.76 -3.09
N HIS A 20 -10.50 2.55 -3.31
CA HIS A 20 -9.99 1.60 -4.30
C HIS A 20 -11.09 1.25 -5.29
N TRP A 21 -10.74 1.24 -6.57
CA TRP A 21 -11.66 0.86 -7.63
C TRP A 21 -12.21 -0.56 -7.37
N GLY A 22 -13.54 -0.69 -7.45
CA GLY A 22 -14.20 -1.97 -7.19
C GLY A 22 -13.89 -2.61 -5.83
N ASN A 23 -13.39 -1.83 -4.86
CA ASN A 23 -13.00 -2.30 -3.52
C ASN A 23 -11.95 -3.44 -3.54
N VAL A 24 -11.04 -3.42 -4.50
CA VAL A 24 -10.00 -4.45 -4.65
C VAL A 24 -9.03 -4.49 -3.48
N GLN A 25 -8.73 -3.34 -2.85
CA GLN A 25 -7.87 -3.25 -1.67
C GLN A 25 -6.51 -3.95 -1.84
N SER A 26 -5.82 -3.67 -2.94
CA SER A 26 -4.55 -4.33 -3.29
C SER A 26 -3.32 -3.72 -2.62
N LEU A 27 -3.41 -2.52 -2.03
CA LEU A 27 -2.26 -1.87 -1.39
C LEU A 27 -1.80 -2.62 -0.14
N ARG A 28 -0.50 -2.84 -0.03
CA ARG A 28 0.17 -3.45 1.13
C ARG A 28 1.43 -2.65 1.47
N ALA A 29 1.89 -2.82 2.70
CA ALA A 29 3.10 -2.18 3.18
C ALA A 29 3.92 -3.11 4.08
N VAL A 30 5.25 -3.05 3.95
CA VAL A 30 6.18 -3.52 4.97
C VAL A 30 6.84 -2.33 5.61
N VAL A 31 6.74 -2.21 6.93
CA VAL A 31 7.36 -1.14 7.70
C VAL A 31 8.65 -1.63 8.33
N ILE A 32 9.73 -0.92 8.06
CA ILE A 32 11.06 -1.22 8.54
C ILE A 32 11.49 -0.14 9.52
N PHE A 33 11.45 -0.44 10.82
CA PHE A 33 12.07 0.38 11.84
C PHE A 33 13.55 0.02 11.92
N LYS A 34 14.44 0.91 11.50
CA LYS A 34 15.86 0.59 11.34
C LYS A 34 16.58 0.20 12.63
N HIS A 35 16.11 0.64 13.79
CA HIS A 35 16.70 0.28 15.08
C HIS A 35 16.41 -1.16 15.50
N THR A 36 15.46 -1.84 14.86
CA THR A 36 15.11 -3.25 15.12
C THR A 36 15.34 -4.16 13.93
N ALA A 37 15.51 -3.60 12.73
CA ALA A 37 15.69 -4.37 11.51
C ALA A 37 17.10 -5.00 11.43
N SER A 38 17.18 -6.19 10.82
CA SER A 38 18.48 -6.82 10.54
C SER A 38 19.22 -6.04 9.44
N LYS A 39 20.54 -6.25 9.39
CA LYS A 39 21.40 -5.64 8.37
C LYS A 39 20.98 -6.04 6.96
N GLU A 40 20.62 -7.30 6.77
CA GLU A 40 20.17 -7.86 5.48
C GLU A 40 18.92 -7.17 4.98
N VAL A 41 17.95 -6.91 5.86
CA VAL A 41 16.71 -6.17 5.54
C VAL A 41 17.01 -4.73 5.12
N ILE A 42 17.89 -4.05 5.87
CA ILE A 42 18.29 -2.67 5.54
C ILE A 42 19.02 -2.62 4.19
N GLU A 43 19.94 -3.55 3.95
CA GLU A 43 20.67 -3.64 2.68
C GLU A 43 19.75 -3.97 1.49
N ALA A 44 18.72 -4.79 1.72
CA ALA A 44 17.76 -5.14 0.67
C ALA A 44 17.01 -3.94 0.12
N VAL A 45 16.65 -2.96 0.99
CA VAL A 45 15.93 -1.76 0.60
C VAL A 45 16.84 -0.60 0.21
N THR A 46 18.16 -0.69 0.45
CA THR A 46 19.09 0.37 0.12
C THR A 46 19.42 0.36 -1.37
N ALA A 47 18.91 1.36 -2.09
CA ALA A 47 19.19 1.54 -3.51
C ALA A 47 20.51 2.33 -3.72
N PRO A 48 21.28 2.07 -4.79
CA PRO A 48 22.52 2.80 -5.07
C PRO A 48 22.34 4.31 -5.17
N VAL A 49 21.29 4.77 -5.86
CA VAL A 49 21.04 6.20 -6.12
C VAL A 49 20.33 6.89 -4.96
N ALA A 50 19.36 6.22 -4.32
CA ALA A 50 18.55 6.76 -3.22
C ALA A 50 19.04 6.32 -1.84
N GLY A 51 20.18 5.69 -1.76
CA GLY A 51 20.71 5.08 -0.52
C GLY A 51 20.99 6.07 0.59
N TYR A 52 21.23 7.35 0.28
CA TYR A 52 21.48 8.38 1.29
C TYR A 52 20.24 8.60 2.17
N GLN A 53 19.09 8.85 1.57
CA GLN A 53 17.83 9.09 2.29
C GLN A 53 17.45 7.84 3.12
N ILE A 54 17.58 6.65 2.53
CA ILE A 54 17.30 5.39 3.22
C ILE A 54 18.24 5.19 4.40
N ARG A 55 19.54 5.54 4.25
CA ARG A 55 20.50 5.41 5.36
C ARG A 55 20.22 6.38 6.51
N LEU A 56 19.71 7.57 6.24
CA LEU A 56 19.42 8.58 7.27
C LEU A 56 18.07 8.39 7.96
N ALA A 57 17.02 8.03 7.22
CA ALA A 57 15.68 7.92 7.76
C ALA A 57 15.59 6.79 8.81
N PRO A 58 14.92 7.02 9.95
CA PRO A 58 14.72 6.01 10.98
C PRO A 58 13.71 4.93 10.58
N VAL A 59 12.80 5.24 9.65
CA VAL A 59 11.78 4.31 9.15
C VAL A 59 11.77 4.32 7.61
N VAL A 60 11.62 3.14 7.04
CA VAL A 60 11.37 2.93 5.60
C VAL A 60 10.11 2.10 5.45
N ILE A 61 9.19 2.54 4.61
CA ILE A 61 8.01 1.79 4.22
C ILE A 61 8.20 1.28 2.80
N VAL A 62 8.07 -0.02 2.60
CA VAL A 62 8.04 -0.64 1.26
C VAL A 62 6.58 -0.82 0.88
N TRP A 63 6.11 -0.02 -0.07
CA TRP A 63 4.77 -0.12 -0.60
C TRP A 63 4.73 -1.09 -1.78
N TYR A 64 3.79 -2.01 -1.74
CA TYR A 64 3.59 -2.95 -2.83
C TYR A 64 2.11 -3.19 -3.13
N LEU A 65 1.85 -3.54 -4.36
CA LEU A 65 0.56 -4.00 -4.84
C LEU A 65 0.52 -5.51 -4.76
N GLU A 66 -0.49 -6.06 -4.06
CA GLU A 66 -0.78 -7.49 -4.01
C GLU A 66 -1.75 -7.84 -5.14
N THR A 67 -1.23 -8.45 -6.23
CA THR A 67 -2.06 -8.77 -7.39
C THR A 67 -3.07 -9.88 -7.11
N ALA A 68 -2.80 -10.79 -6.17
CA ALA A 68 -3.73 -11.83 -5.76
C ALA A 68 -4.97 -11.28 -5.05
N ALA A 69 -4.88 -10.06 -4.46
CA ALA A 69 -6.02 -9.39 -3.83
C ALA A 69 -7.20 -9.15 -4.78
N VAL A 70 -6.93 -9.11 -6.09
CA VAL A 70 -7.95 -8.97 -7.14
C VAL A 70 -8.92 -10.16 -7.13
N ASP A 71 -8.44 -11.36 -6.84
CA ASP A 71 -9.26 -12.58 -6.85
C ASP A 71 -10.29 -12.62 -5.71
N GLU A 72 -10.08 -11.84 -4.65
CA GLU A 72 -10.97 -11.74 -3.49
C GLU A 72 -12.07 -10.67 -3.66
N GLN A 73 -12.09 -9.95 -4.77
CA GLN A 73 -12.97 -8.79 -4.94
C GLN A 73 -14.45 -9.14 -4.79
N SER A 74 -14.92 -10.23 -5.37
CA SER A 74 -16.33 -10.63 -5.29
C SER A 74 -16.79 -10.85 -3.86
N ASP A 75 -15.95 -11.45 -3.02
CA ASP A 75 -16.28 -11.69 -1.61
C ASP A 75 -16.31 -10.39 -0.81
N ARG A 76 -15.38 -9.47 -1.09
CA ARG A 76 -15.38 -8.13 -0.50
C ARG A 76 -16.63 -7.32 -0.86
N LEU A 77 -17.12 -7.44 -2.10
CA LEU A 77 -18.36 -6.80 -2.51
C LEU A 77 -19.58 -7.41 -1.79
N ARG A 78 -19.61 -8.73 -1.59
CA ARG A 78 -20.64 -9.40 -0.80
C ARG A 78 -20.66 -8.91 0.64
N GLU A 79 -19.49 -8.73 1.24
CA GLU A 79 -19.38 -8.19 2.59
C GLU A 79 -19.89 -6.75 2.69
N LEU A 80 -19.59 -5.88 1.70
CA LEU A 80 -20.12 -4.51 1.67
C LEU A 80 -21.65 -4.50 1.60
N VAL A 81 -22.26 -5.38 0.80
CA VAL A 81 -23.73 -5.49 0.74
C VAL A 81 -24.30 -6.01 2.06
N LYS A 82 -23.62 -6.99 2.69
CA LYS A 82 -24.05 -7.57 3.98
C LYS A 82 -24.08 -6.53 5.10
N VAL A 83 -23.10 -5.63 5.16
CA VAL A 83 -23.01 -4.56 6.17
C VAL A 83 -23.78 -3.30 5.77
N GLY A 84 -24.44 -3.30 4.61
CA GLY A 84 -25.22 -2.16 4.14
C GLY A 84 -24.42 -0.99 3.56
N ALA A 85 -23.13 -1.21 3.26
CA ALA A 85 -22.26 -0.21 2.67
C ALA A 85 -22.32 -0.15 1.13
N LEU A 86 -22.96 -1.12 0.50
CA LEU A 86 -23.14 -1.19 -0.95
C LEU A 86 -24.57 -1.63 -1.29
N GLY A 87 -25.20 -0.94 -2.26
CA GLY A 87 -26.54 -1.24 -2.75
C GLY A 87 -27.66 -0.77 -1.81
N PHE A 88 -28.86 -0.61 -2.36
CA PHE A 88 -30.05 -0.11 -1.66
C PHE A 88 -31.25 -1.00 -1.95
N GLY A 89 -32.16 -1.08 -0.96
CA GLY A 89 -33.41 -1.82 -1.08
C GLY A 89 -33.27 -3.34 -1.07
N ASP A 90 -34.39 -4.03 -1.25
CA ASP A 90 -34.49 -5.49 -1.12
C ASP A 90 -33.80 -6.25 -2.27
N GLY A 91 -33.68 -5.62 -3.44
CA GLY A 91 -33.04 -6.22 -4.63
C GLY A 91 -31.51 -6.14 -4.66
N LYS A 92 -30.84 -5.59 -3.63
CA LYS A 92 -29.39 -5.32 -3.64
C LYS A 92 -28.52 -6.58 -3.82
N VAL A 93 -28.95 -7.70 -3.24
CA VAL A 93 -28.20 -8.97 -3.35
C VAL A 93 -28.31 -9.53 -4.77
N ASP A 94 -29.53 -9.50 -5.36
CA ASP A 94 -29.74 -9.96 -6.73
C ASP A 94 -28.99 -9.10 -7.74
N ALA A 95 -29.00 -7.79 -7.57
CA ALA A 95 -28.23 -6.86 -8.40
C ALA A 95 -26.72 -7.09 -8.29
N LEU A 96 -26.21 -7.37 -7.08
CA LEU A 96 -24.81 -7.72 -6.88
C LEU A 96 -24.43 -8.99 -7.65
N GLU A 97 -25.15 -10.09 -7.43
CA GLU A 97 -24.79 -11.41 -7.97
C GLU A 97 -25.00 -11.51 -9.48
N ARG A 98 -26.06 -10.90 -10.04
CA ARG A 98 -26.42 -11.02 -11.45
C ARG A 98 -25.84 -9.94 -12.35
N GLN A 99 -25.43 -8.81 -11.81
CA GLN A 99 -24.96 -7.68 -12.61
C GLN A 99 -23.56 -7.25 -12.23
N LEU A 100 -23.32 -6.88 -10.95
CA LEU A 100 -22.09 -6.23 -10.55
C LEU A 100 -20.90 -7.19 -10.52
N ILE A 101 -21.04 -8.36 -9.91
CA ILE A 101 -19.98 -9.38 -9.86
C ILE A 101 -19.59 -9.86 -11.26
N PRO A 102 -20.53 -10.25 -12.15
CA PRO A 102 -20.17 -10.61 -13.52
C PRO A 102 -19.47 -9.50 -14.30
N PHE A 103 -19.91 -8.25 -14.12
CA PHE A 103 -19.24 -7.10 -14.72
C PHE A 103 -17.79 -6.98 -14.24
N PHE A 104 -17.55 -7.01 -12.94
CA PHE A 104 -16.21 -6.93 -12.38
C PHE A 104 -15.34 -8.11 -12.80
N ASN A 105 -15.86 -9.33 -12.76
CA ASN A 105 -15.12 -10.53 -13.17
C ASN A 105 -14.56 -10.43 -14.61
N GLY A 106 -15.26 -9.73 -15.49
CA GLY A 106 -14.78 -9.44 -16.85
C GLY A 106 -13.54 -8.54 -16.91
N ILE A 107 -13.32 -7.74 -15.88
CA ILE A 107 -12.22 -6.76 -15.83
C ILE A 107 -11.07 -7.18 -14.90
N LEU A 108 -11.29 -8.13 -14.00
CA LEU A 108 -10.25 -8.57 -13.04
C LEU A 108 -8.91 -8.92 -13.70
N PRO A 109 -8.83 -9.58 -14.86
CA PRO A 109 -7.55 -9.84 -15.52
C PRO A 109 -6.77 -8.57 -15.86
N ALA A 110 -7.46 -7.50 -16.26
CA ALA A 110 -6.83 -6.21 -16.56
C ALA A 110 -6.29 -5.52 -15.30
N LEU A 111 -6.93 -5.71 -14.14
CA LEU A 111 -6.46 -5.15 -12.86
C LEU A 111 -5.18 -5.80 -12.34
N LYS A 112 -4.83 -6.98 -12.82
CA LYS A 112 -3.56 -7.64 -12.53
C LYS A 112 -2.40 -7.09 -13.38
N GLN A 113 -2.72 -6.39 -14.47
CA GLN A 113 -1.73 -5.72 -15.31
C GLN A 113 -1.39 -4.33 -14.73
N PRO A 114 -0.23 -3.76 -15.08
CA PRO A 114 0.10 -2.38 -14.70
C PRO A 114 -0.96 -1.38 -15.18
N GLY A 115 -1.31 -0.40 -14.32
CA GLY A 115 -2.25 0.66 -14.66
C GLY A 115 -3.19 1.05 -13.51
N MET A 116 -4.46 0.68 -13.56
CA MET A 116 -5.50 1.11 -12.64
C MET A 116 -5.17 0.83 -11.17
N SER A 117 -4.68 -0.37 -10.87
CA SER A 117 -4.38 -0.76 -9.49
C SER A 117 -3.21 0.04 -8.89
N GLU A 118 -2.24 0.45 -9.71
CA GLU A 118 -1.16 1.34 -9.28
C GLU A 118 -1.67 2.76 -8.96
N ILE A 119 -2.65 3.26 -9.73
CA ILE A 119 -3.29 4.56 -9.46
C ILE A 119 -4.00 4.51 -8.11
N ASP A 120 -4.78 3.47 -7.83
CA ASP A 120 -5.45 3.27 -6.55
C ASP A 120 -4.43 3.20 -5.39
N CYS A 121 -3.37 2.43 -5.55
CA CYS A 121 -2.29 2.36 -4.56
C CYS A 121 -1.64 3.73 -4.33
N GLY A 122 -1.42 4.49 -5.39
CA GLY A 122 -0.89 5.85 -5.32
C GLY A 122 -1.74 6.79 -4.49
N GLN A 123 -3.07 6.67 -4.54
CA GLN A 123 -3.99 7.43 -3.68
C GLN A 123 -3.75 7.11 -2.19
N GLY A 124 -3.64 5.83 -1.83
CA GLY A 124 -3.37 5.41 -0.46
C GLY A 124 -2.01 5.93 0.04
N ILE A 125 -0.97 5.84 -0.79
CA ILE A 125 0.36 6.35 -0.46
C ILE A 125 0.36 7.88 -0.28
N ALA A 126 -0.41 8.60 -1.11
CA ALA A 126 -0.56 10.04 -0.98
C ALA A 126 -1.25 10.42 0.34
N GLN A 127 -2.30 9.68 0.75
CA GLN A 127 -2.96 9.91 2.05
C GLN A 127 -2.01 9.63 3.22
N ALA A 128 -1.20 8.55 3.14
CA ALA A 128 -0.18 8.29 4.16
C ALA A 128 0.85 9.44 4.24
N THR A 129 1.24 9.99 3.10
CA THR A 129 2.16 11.14 3.03
C THR A 129 1.57 12.37 3.69
N LEU A 130 0.30 12.71 3.39
CA LEU A 130 -0.39 13.83 4.03
C LEU A 130 -0.52 13.63 5.55
N MET A 131 -0.82 12.40 6.00
CA MET A 131 -0.87 12.08 7.42
C MET A 131 0.51 12.21 8.10
N ALA A 132 1.60 11.91 7.40
CA ALA A 132 2.94 12.16 7.93
C ALA A 132 3.17 13.66 8.18
N PHE A 133 2.84 14.52 7.22
CA PHE A 133 2.92 15.97 7.36
C PHE A 133 2.09 16.48 8.54
N GLU A 134 0.86 16.03 8.68
CA GLU A 134 -0.03 16.38 9.80
C GLU A 134 0.61 16.06 11.16
N GLN A 135 1.42 15.01 11.24
CA GLN A 135 2.11 14.59 12.45
C GLN A 135 3.50 15.21 12.62
N GLY A 136 3.89 16.18 11.78
CA GLY A 136 5.19 16.84 11.81
C GLY A 136 6.34 15.95 11.34
N LEU A 137 6.06 14.93 10.48
CA LEU A 137 7.06 14.08 9.87
C LEU A 137 7.36 14.53 8.45
N GLY A 138 8.62 14.35 8.03
CA GLY A 138 9.04 14.46 6.65
C GLY A 138 9.08 13.10 5.99
N THR A 139 8.81 13.06 4.68
CA THR A 139 8.88 11.84 3.86
C THR A 139 9.56 12.10 2.53
N CYS A 140 10.15 11.05 1.95
CA CYS A 140 10.62 11.06 0.57
C CYS A 140 10.20 9.75 -0.11
N LEU A 141 9.57 9.87 -1.28
CA LEU A 141 9.20 8.73 -2.11
C LEU A 141 10.34 8.40 -3.06
N LEU A 142 10.75 7.15 -3.08
CA LEU A 142 11.92 6.68 -3.81
C LEU A 142 11.53 5.49 -4.68
N GLY A 143 11.86 5.56 -5.95
CA GLY A 143 11.77 4.44 -6.87
C GLY A 143 13.11 3.70 -6.98
N GLY A 144 13.03 2.47 -7.51
CA GLY A 144 14.22 1.68 -7.83
C GLY A 144 14.67 0.72 -6.75
N GLY A 145 15.84 0.16 -6.95
CA GLY A 145 16.36 -0.94 -6.16
C GLY A 145 16.14 -2.30 -6.83
N ASN A 146 16.69 -3.35 -6.23
CA ASN A 146 16.52 -4.72 -6.72
C ASN A 146 15.25 -5.31 -6.13
N THR A 147 14.15 -5.26 -6.88
CA THR A 147 12.82 -5.73 -6.44
C THR A 147 12.81 -7.20 -6.07
N GLU A 148 13.52 -8.05 -6.79
CA GLU A 148 13.61 -9.49 -6.48
C GLU A 148 14.34 -9.73 -5.15
N LYS A 149 15.45 -9.04 -4.93
CA LYS A 149 16.16 -9.10 -3.65
C LYS A 149 15.27 -8.60 -2.49
N MET A 150 14.51 -7.54 -2.70
CA MET A 150 13.56 -7.04 -1.70
C MET A 150 12.48 -8.07 -1.40
N LYS A 151 11.85 -8.68 -2.42
CA LYS A 151 10.86 -9.74 -2.23
C LYS A 151 11.39 -10.87 -1.37
N GLN A 152 12.56 -11.39 -1.72
CA GLN A 152 13.20 -12.50 -0.99
C GLN A 152 13.50 -12.15 0.47
N ASN A 153 14.18 -11.03 0.72
CA ASN A 153 14.61 -10.67 2.08
C ASN A 153 13.47 -10.16 2.98
N LEU A 154 12.38 -9.67 2.39
CA LEU A 154 11.19 -9.23 3.12
C LEU A 154 10.12 -10.33 3.22
N GLY A 155 10.34 -11.49 2.60
CA GLY A 155 9.37 -12.59 2.59
C GLY A 155 8.06 -12.23 1.87
N LEU A 156 8.13 -11.41 0.82
CA LEU A 156 6.94 -11.01 0.07
C LEU A 156 6.48 -12.14 -0.85
N PRO A 157 5.17 -12.27 -1.10
CA PRO A 157 4.64 -13.26 -2.02
C PRO A 157 5.08 -12.96 -3.46
N GLU A 158 5.05 -14.00 -4.31
CA GLU A 158 5.37 -13.88 -5.73
C GLU A 158 4.46 -12.89 -6.45
N SER A 159 3.19 -12.85 -6.04
CA SER A 159 2.16 -11.90 -6.51
C SER A 159 2.42 -10.45 -6.13
N ALA A 160 3.36 -10.16 -5.23
CA ALA A 160 3.69 -8.79 -4.84
C ALA A 160 4.41 -8.05 -5.97
N ARG A 161 3.91 -6.87 -6.29
CA ARG A 161 4.57 -5.90 -7.18
C ARG A 161 5.01 -4.70 -6.36
N ILE A 162 6.32 -4.56 -6.12
CA ILE A 162 6.86 -3.43 -5.37
C ILE A 162 6.64 -2.15 -6.18
N LEU A 163 6.05 -1.15 -5.55
CA LEU A 163 5.72 0.14 -6.16
C LEU A 163 6.83 1.16 -5.90
N LEU A 164 7.09 1.42 -4.63
CA LEU A 164 8.09 2.39 -4.21
C LEU A 164 8.49 2.21 -2.73
N LEU A 165 9.55 2.89 -2.35
CA LEU A 165 9.98 3.05 -0.97
C LEU A 165 9.59 4.44 -0.48
N GLN A 166 9.19 4.55 0.78
CA GLN A 166 8.94 5.81 1.45
C GLN A 166 9.79 5.91 2.71
N THR A 167 10.69 6.87 2.75
CA THR A 167 11.41 7.18 3.97
C THR A 167 10.54 8.06 4.87
N VAL A 168 10.61 7.85 6.18
CA VAL A 168 9.86 8.62 7.17
C VAL A 168 10.78 9.01 8.31
N GLY A 169 10.75 10.28 8.68
CA GLY A 169 11.59 10.82 9.76
C GLY A 169 11.14 12.22 10.18
N TYR A 170 11.75 12.74 11.20
CA TYR A 170 11.58 14.14 11.55
C TYR A 170 12.45 15.01 10.64
N PRO A 171 11.94 16.12 10.08
CA PRO A 171 12.74 17.03 9.29
C PRO A 171 13.85 17.62 10.16
N ALA A 172 15.04 17.75 9.58
CA ALA A 172 16.18 18.43 10.20
C ALA A 172 16.19 19.93 9.87
N GLU A 173 15.48 20.30 8.82
CA GLU A 173 15.38 21.67 8.29
C GLU A 173 13.90 22.10 8.25
N SER A 174 13.66 23.40 8.38
CA SER A 174 12.34 23.96 8.08
C SER A 174 12.20 24.09 6.56
N PRO A 175 11.05 23.75 5.98
CA PRO A 175 10.80 23.96 4.57
C PRO A 175 10.79 25.45 4.21
#